data_700eed0d2336e0f5d45c8e00e3a845d0
#
_entry.id   700eed0d2336e0f5d45c8e00e3a845d0
#
_cell.length_a   1.000
_cell.length_b   1.000
_cell.length_c   1.000
_cell.angle_alpha   90.00
_cell.angle_beta   90.00
_cell.angle_gamma   90.00
#
_symmetry.space_group_name_H-M   'P 1'
#
loop_
_entity.id
_entity.type
_entity.pdbx_description
1 polymer ?
#
loop_
_entity_poly.entity_id
_entity_poly.type
_entity_poly.pdbx_seq_one_letter_code
_entity_poly.pdbx_strand_id
1 'polypeptide(L)'
;MVIGIFGESCTGKSTLAEKIKCGLPCEVFTGKDYLRLAKNENIAKVMFQKKLNAAVNGENIIYVISEKEHLPLLPEGALRILVTADLETIKSRFAQRMRGNLPAPVATMLEKKHGCFDTQPHDIHVVSGETDLVLIVDRCAEKLGFKECNRYVGKREVGGKKYDTLTFRLEK
;
A
#
# COMPACT_ATOMS: atom_id res chain seq x y z
N MET A 1 6.22 6.95 11.96
CA MET A 1 4.90 6.31 11.70
C MET A 1 5.05 5.17 10.71
N VAL A 2 4.38 4.03 10.92
CA VAL A 2 4.39 2.90 9.99
C VAL A 2 2.99 2.67 9.42
N ILE A 3 2.89 2.56 8.08
CA ILE A 3 1.67 2.20 7.36
C ILE A 3 1.91 0.87 6.65
N GLY A 4 1.18 -0.16 7.02
CA GLY A 4 1.17 -1.46 6.34
C GLY A 4 0.02 -1.51 5.33
N ILE A 5 0.32 -1.59 4.05
CA ILE A 5 -0.67 -1.74 2.97
C ILE A 5 -0.59 -3.16 2.45
N PHE A 6 -1.62 -3.96 2.67
CA PHE A 6 -1.59 -5.37 2.30
C PHE A 6 -2.83 -5.82 1.54
N GLY A 7 -2.72 -6.96 0.88
CA GLY A 7 -3.75 -7.53 0.03
C GLY A 7 -3.15 -8.35 -1.11
N GLU A 8 -3.98 -8.91 -1.97
CA GLU A 8 -3.56 -9.73 -3.09
C GLU A 8 -2.80 -8.94 -4.17
N SER A 9 -2.10 -9.65 -5.04
CA SER A 9 -1.46 -9.02 -6.20
C SER A 9 -2.49 -8.32 -7.08
N CYS A 10 -2.11 -7.20 -7.70
CA CYS A 10 -2.97 -6.42 -8.62
C CYS A 10 -4.21 -5.74 -7.99
N THR A 11 -4.34 -5.67 -6.67
CA THR A 11 -5.44 -4.95 -6.00
C THR A 11 -5.27 -3.42 -5.98
N GLY A 12 -4.10 -2.88 -6.34
CA GLY A 12 -3.87 -1.42 -6.36
C GLY A 12 -3.04 -0.88 -5.19
N LYS A 13 -2.46 -1.75 -4.34
CA LYS A 13 -1.64 -1.36 -3.18
C LYS A 13 -0.51 -0.37 -3.49
N SER A 14 0.26 -0.63 -4.56
CA SER A 14 1.37 0.25 -4.94
C SER A 14 0.87 1.62 -5.40
N THR A 15 -0.26 1.67 -6.09
CA THR A 15 -0.90 2.93 -6.49
C THR A 15 -1.36 3.73 -5.26
N LEU A 16 -1.91 3.05 -4.26
CA LEU A 16 -2.29 3.68 -3.00
C LEU A 16 -1.06 4.20 -2.24
N ALA A 17 0.00 3.38 -2.15
CA ALA A 17 1.26 3.77 -1.52
C ALA A 17 1.88 5.02 -2.15
N GLU A 18 1.93 5.10 -3.49
CA GLU A 18 2.42 6.27 -4.20
C GLU A 18 1.55 7.52 -3.96
N LYS A 19 0.23 7.36 -3.88
CA LYS A 19 -0.67 8.48 -3.57
C LYS A 19 -0.47 9.01 -2.14
N ILE A 20 -0.31 8.12 -1.16
CA ILE A 20 0.01 8.52 0.22
C ILE A 20 1.38 9.22 0.26
N LYS A 21 2.37 8.69 -0.45
CA LYS A 21 3.72 9.26 -0.53
C LYS A 21 3.73 10.67 -1.12
N CYS A 22 2.81 11.00 -2.03
CA CYS A 22 2.71 12.36 -2.57
C CYS A 22 2.35 13.40 -1.50
N GLY A 23 1.60 13.01 -0.48
CA GLY A 23 1.19 13.91 0.63
C GLY A 23 2.05 13.77 1.89
N LEU A 24 2.74 12.64 2.05
CA LEU A 24 3.52 12.33 3.24
C LEU A 24 4.93 11.88 2.84
N PRO A 25 5.98 12.66 3.13
CA PRO A 25 7.36 12.22 2.93
C PRO A 25 7.61 10.92 3.69
N CYS A 26 7.85 9.82 2.97
CA CYS A 26 8.02 8.50 3.56
C CYS A 26 8.94 7.62 2.70
N GLU A 27 9.59 6.67 3.35
CA GLU A 27 10.28 5.58 2.67
C GLU A 27 9.29 4.45 2.37
N VAL A 28 9.35 3.89 1.16
CA VAL A 28 8.47 2.80 0.73
C VAL A 28 9.27 1.52 0.57
N PHE A 29 8.81 0.46 1.22
CA PHE A 29 9.29 -0.91 1.04
C PHE A 29 8.19 -1.76 0.42
N THR A 30 8.53 -2.60 -0.55
CA THR A 30 7.59 -3.51 -1.21
C THR A 30 8.10 -4.95 -1.12
N GLY A 31 7.29 -5.86 -0.62
CA GLY A 31 7.64 -7.27 -0.54
C GLY A 31 8.98 -7.51 0.19
N LYS A 32 9.97 -7.99 -0.54
CA LYS A 32 11.31 -8.33 -0.01
C LYS A 32 12.36 -7.22 -0.17
N ASP A 33 11.97 -5.98 -0.40
CA ASP A 33 12.92 -4.84 -0.53
C ASP A 33 13.83 -4.68 0.69
N TYR A 34 13.42 -5.19 1.86
CA TYR A 34 14.24 -5.22 3.06
C TYR A 34 15.53 -6.02 2.90
N LEU A 35 15.63 -6.91 1.91
CA LEU A 35 16.87 -7.66 1.63
C LEU A 35 18.05 -6.76 1.27
N ARG A 36 17.79 -5.53 0.83
CA ARG A 36 18.85 -4.51 0.62
C ARG A 36 19.58 -4.08 1.89
N LEU A 37 18.99 -4.36 3.08
CA LEU A 37 19.57 -3.96 4.38
C LEU A 37 20.73 -4.84 4.82
N ALA A 38 20.80 -6.10 4.37
CA ALA A 38 21.89 -7.01 4.69
C ALA A 38 22.00 -8.15 3.67
N LYS A 39 23.20 -8.74 3.53
CA LYS A 39 23.45 -9.88 2.63
C LYS A 39 22.71 -11.16 3.08
N ASN A 40 22.48 -11.33 4.36
CA ASN A 40 21.77 -12.47 4.92
C ASN A 40 20.30 -12.13 5.16
N GLU A 41 19.38 -12.95 4.66
CA GLU A 41 17.92 -12.70 4.76
C GLU A 41 17.44 -12.59 6.21
N ASN A 42 17.91 -13.45 7.12
CA ASN A 42 17.48 -13.41 8.52
C ASN A 42 17.98 -12.12 9.21
N ILE A 43 19.20 -11.70 8.92
CA ILE A 43 19.73 -10.43 9.43
C ILE A 43 18.96 -9.27 8.85
N ALA A 44 18.66 -9.28 7.54
CA ALA A 44 17.86 -8.25 6.88
C ALA A 44 16.46 -8.12 7.49
N LYS A 45 15.80 -9.24 7.80
CA LYS A 45 14.50 -9.25 8.49
C LYS A 45 14.57 -8.61 9.88
N VAL A 46 15.57 -8.99 10.67
CA VAL A 46 15.75 -8.42 12.01
C VAL A 46 16.04 -6.93 11.95
N MET A 47 16.90 -6.49 11.03
CA MET A 47 17.19 -5.07 10.82
C MET A 47 15.95 -4.31 10.38
N PHE A 48 15.16 -4.89 9.48
CA PHE A 48 13.92 -4.29 9.02
C PHE A 48 12.88 -4.17 10.13
N GLN A 49 12.68 -5.21 10.94
CA GLN A 49 11.80 -5.13 12.11
C GLN A 49 12.24 -4.05 13.11
N LYS A 50 13.55 -3.94 13.39
CA LYS A 50 14.07 -2.86 14.23
C LYS A 50 13.79 -1.48 13.63
N LYS A 51 13.99 -1.33 12.32
CA LYS A 51 13.69 -0.08 11.59
C LYS A 51 12.20 0.26 11.67
N LEU A 52 11.30 -0.70 11.43
CA LEU A 52 9.86 -0.49 11.55
C LEU A 52 9.44 -0.14 12.98
N ASN A 53 9.95 -0.83 14.00
CA ASN A 53 9.66 -0.52 15.40
C ASN A 53 10.09 0.90 15.78
N ALA A 54 11.28 1.33 15.37
CA ALA A 54 11.76 2.70 15.58
C ALA A 54 10.90 3.74 14.84
N ALA A 55 10.40 3.39 13.66
CA ALA A 55 9.59 4.28 12.84
C ALA A 55 8.16 4.50 13.38
N VAL A 56 7.67 3.68 14.30
CA VAL A 56 6.33 3.91 14.92
C VAL A 56 6.22 5.31 15.50
N ASN A 57 7.27 5.78 16.18
CA ASN A 57 7.36 7.12 16.78
C ASN A 57 8.40 8.03 16.12
N GLY A 58 8.86 7.69 14.93
CA GLY A 58 9.93 8.39 14.22
C GLY A 58 9.61 8.68 12.77
N GLU A 59 10.44 8.19 11.86
CA GLU A 59 10.31 8.35 10.42
C GLU A 59 9.04 7.71 9.87
N ASN A 60 8.57 8.20 8.71
CA ASN A 60 7.41 7.63 8.06
C ASN A 60 7.84 6.51 7.11
N ILE A 61 7.29 5.32 7.30
CA ILE A 61 7.55 4.15 6.44
C ILE A 61 6.23 3.55 5.97
N ILE A 62 6.12 3.32 4.66
CA ILE A 62 5.05 2.51 4.06
C ILE A 62 5.63 1.14 3.71
N TYR A 63 4.98 0.08 4.18
CA TYR A 63 5.33 -1.29 3.81
C TYR A 63 4.19 -1.94 3.02
N VAL A 64 4.44 -2.22 1.74
CA VAL A 64 3.49 -2.85 0.81
C VAL A 64 3.69 -4.36 0.81
N ILE A 65 2.66 -5.11 1.21
CA ILE A 65 2.70 -6.54 1.46
C ILE A 65 1.75 -7.27 0.51
N SER A 66 2.25 -8.25 -0.22
CA SER A 66 1.47 -9.14 -1.10
C SER A 66 1.51 -10.61 -0.68
N GLU A 67 2.27 -10.94 0.37
CA GLU A 67 2.44 -12.29 0.90
C GLU A 67 2.14 -12.27 2.42
N LYS A 68 1.28 -13.18 2.88
CA LYS A 68 0.85 -13.23 4.30
C LYS A 68 2.01 -13.40 5.29
N GLU A 69 3.05 -14.11 4.87
CA GLU A 69 4.24 -14.39 5.66
C GLU A 69 4.99 -13.11 6.10
N HIS A 70 4.72 -12.00 5.42
CA HIS A 70 5.30 -10.70 5.76
C HIS A 70 4.45 -9.86 6.74
N LEU A 71 3.18 -10.22 6.97
CA LEU A 71 2.33 -9.49 7.92
C LEU A 71 2.88 -9.43 9.35
N PRO A 72 3.52 -10.50 9.89
CA PRO A 72 4.12 -10.45 11.22
C PRO A 72 5.31 -9.48 11.35
N LEU A 73 5.83 -8.95 10.25
CA LEU A 73 6.89 -7.93 10.29
C LEU A 73 6.35 -6.54 10.69
N LEU A 74 5.03 -6.32 10.52
CA LEU A 74 4.41 -5.06 10.93
C LEU A 74 4.41 -4.94 12.45
N PRO A 75 4.93 -3.83 13.01
CA PRO A 75 4.94 -3.61 14.44
C PRO A 75 3.54 -3.39 14.99
N GLU A 76 3.39 -3.56 16.29
CA GLU A 76 2.24 -3.06 17.02
C GLU A 76 2.20 -1.52 16.91
N GLY A 77 1.01 -0.96 16.70
CA GLY A 77 0.85 0.49 16.44
C GLY A 77 1.03 0.90 14.96
N ALA A 78 1.35 -0.03 14.04
CA ALA A 78 1.27 0.27 12.60
C ALA A 78 -0.18 0.44 12.16
N LEU A 79 -0.44 1.45 11.32
CA LEU A 79 -1.72 1.60 10.63
C LEU A 79 -1.85 0.51 9.55
N ARG A 80 -2.86 -0.33 9.65
CA ARG A 80 -3.08 -1.49 8.78
C ARG A 80 -4.17 -1.20 7.76
N ILE A 81 -3.82 -1.21 6.48
CA ILE A 81 -4.74 -0.96 5.36
C ILE A 81 -4.86 -2.22 4.51
N LEU A 82 -6.04 -2.83 4.51
CA LEU A 82 -6.37 -3.93 3.60
C LEU A 82 -6.86 -3.35 2.27
N VAL A 83 -6.29 -3.80 1.16
CA VAL A 83 -6.71 -3.43 -0.20
C VAL A 83 -7.20 -4.66 -0.94
N THR A 84 -8.48 -4.68 -1.30
CA THR A 84 -9.11 -5.76 -2.05
C THR A 84 -9.56 -5.30 -3.44
N ALA A 85 -9.80 -6.24 -4.33
CA ALA A 85 -10.48 -6.06 -5.61
C ALA A 85 -11.22 -7.35 -5.94
N ASP A 86 -12.23 -7.29 -6.78
CA ASP A 86 -12.88 -8.49 -7.30
C ASP A 86 -11.91 -9.34 -8.16
N LEU A 87 -12.20 -10.63 -8.26
CA LEU A 87 -11.32 -11.59 -8.93
C LEU A 87 -11.12 -11.26 -10.42
N GLU A 88 -12.15 -10.77 -11.10
CA GLU A 88 -12.08 -10.44 -12.52
C GLU A 88 -11.20 -9.21 -12.76
N THR A 89 -11.31 -8.21 -11.90
CA THR A 89 -10.39 -7.06 -11.90
C THR A 89 -8.94 -7.49 -11.68
N ILE A 90 -8.68 -8.39 -10.73
CA ILE A 90 -7.34 -8.93 -10.46
C ILE A 90 -6.81 -9.67 -11.70
N LYS A 91 -7.61 -10.57 -12.29
CA LYS A 91 -7.24 -11.32 -13.50
C LYS A 91 -6.94 -10.39 -14.67
N SER A 92 -7.82 -9.41 -14.93
CA SER A 92 -7.65 -8.43 -16.01
C SER A 92 -6.35 -7.63 -15.87
N ARG A 93 -6.08 -7.09 -14.67
CA ARG A 93 -4.84 -6.35 -14.38
C ARG A 93 -3.59 -7.23 -14.46
N PHE A 94 -3.70 -8.49 -14.06
CA PHE A 94 -2.61 -9.44 -14.17
C PHE A 94 -2.31 -9.77 -15.64
N ALA A 95 -3.35 -10.01 -16.45
CA ALA A 95 -3.23 -10.21 -17.89
C ALA A 95 -2.55 -9.01 -18.57
N GLN A 96 -2.95 -7.78 -18.24
CA GLN A 96 -2.32 -6.56 -18.76
C GLN A 96 -0.82 -6.52 -18.47
N ARG A 97 -0.40 -6.88 -17.25
CA ARG A 97 1.03 -6.97 -16.86
C ARG A 97 1.79 -8.05 -17.66
N MET A 98 1.09 -9.10 -18.06
CA MET A 98 1.63 -10.20 -18.87
C MET A 98 1.39 -10.00 -20.38
N ARG A 99 1.29 -8.75 -20.85
CA ARG A 99 1.11 -8.38 -22.26
C ARG A 99 -0.19 -8.92 -22.88
N GLY A 100 -1.24 -8.96 -22.10
CA GLY A 100 -2.58 -9.37 -22.55
C GLY A 100 -2.88 -10.86 -22.48
N ASN A 101 -1.93 -11.70 -22.02
CA ASN A 101 -2.13 -13.13 -21.88
C ASN A 101 -2.14 -13.55 -20.41
N LEU A 102 -3.17 -14.29 -19.98
CA LEU A 102 -3.25 -14.90 -18.66
C LEU A 102 -3.22 -16.43 -18.79
N PRO A 103 -2.06 -17.08 -18.57
CA PRO A 103 -1.97 -18.53 -18.64
C PRO A 103 -2.90 -19.21 -17.64
N ALA A 104 -3.52 -20.33 -18.04
CA ALA A 104 -4.47 -21.06 -17.20
C ALA A 104 -3.92 -21.44 -15.80
N PRO A 105 -2.65 -21.87 -15.64
CA PRO A 105 -2.09 -22.13 -14.31
C PRO A 105 -2.05 -20.90 -13.41
N VAL A 106 -1.81 -19.72 -14.00
CA VAL A 106 -1.80 -18.43 -13.27
C VAL A 106 -3.22 -18.04 -12.85
N ALA A 107 -4.20 -18.18 -13.76
CA ALA A 107 -5.61 -17.94 -13.43
C ALA A 107 -6.07 -18.79 -12.25
N THR A 108 -5.79 -20.10 -12.29
CA THR A 108 -6.11 -21.04 -11.20
C THR A 108 -5.40 -20.65 -9.89
N MET A 109 -4.14 -20.19 -9.95
CA MET A 109 -3.43 -19.71 -8.77
C MET A 109 -4.10 -18.48 -8.17
N LEU A 110 -4.54 -17.52 -8.99
CA LEU A 110 -5.24 -16.32 -8.52
C LEU A 110 -6.57 -16.69 -7.86
N GLU A 111 -7.35 -17.59 -8.45
CA GLU A 111 -8.60 -18.10 -7.88
C GLU A 111 -8.39 -18.75 -6.51
N LYS A 112 -7.38 -19.60 -6.36
CA LYS A 112 -7.07 -20.26 -5.09
C LYS A 112 -6.60 -19.31 -3.99
N LYS A 113 -5.98 -18.20 -4.36
CA LYS A 113 -5.48 -17.19 -3.42
C LYS A 113 -6.50 -16.10 -3.11
N HIS A 114 -7.57 -16.00 -3.91
CA HIS A 114 -8.57 -14.96 -3.74
C HIS A 114 -9.21 -14.99 -2.36
N GLY A 115 -9.35 -13.82 -1.73
CA GLY A 115 -9.87 -13.69 -0.36
C GLY A 115 -8.88 -14.08 0.74
N CYS A 116 -7.65 -14.45 0.41
CA CYS A 116 -6.71 -14.94 1.42
C CYS A 116 -6.35 -13.91 2.51
N PHE A 117 -6.54 -12.62 2.28
CA PHE A 117 -6.29 -11.54 3.23
C PHE A 117 -7.53 -11.07 3.98
N ASP A 118 -8.75 -11.47 3.60
CA ASP A 118 -10.01 -10.90 4.09
C ASP A 118 -10.19 -11.03 5.60
N THR A 119 -9.65 -12.09 6.19
CA THR A 119 -9.71 -12.35 7.64
C THR A 119 -8.60 -11.67 8.44
N GLN A 120 -7.70 -10.93 7.79
CA GLN A 120 -6.59 -10.27 8.50
C GLN A 120 -7.06 -9.00 9.21
N PRO A 121 -6.62 -8.77 10.46
CA PRO A 121 -6.98 -7.55 11.18
C PRO A 121 -6.46 -6.31 10.45
N HIS A 122 -7.34 -5.34 10.27
CA HIS A 122 -7.04 -4.08 9.58
C HIS A 122 -7.81 -2.91 10.21
N ASP A 123 -7.28 -1.72 10.05
CA ASP A 123 -7.88 -0.46 10.50
C ASP A 123 -8.74 0.17 9.42
N ILE A 124 -8.31 0.04 8.16
CA ILE A 124 -8.96 0.61 6.99
C ILE A 124 -9.08 -0.46 5.91
N HIS A 125 -10.27 -0.59 5.34
CA HIS A 125 -10.52 -1.44 4.17
C HIS A 125 -10.74 -0.57 2.94
N VAL A 126 -10.02 -0.86 1.89
CA VAL A 126 -10.07 -0.18 0.59
C VAL A 126 -10.48 -1.17 -0.48
N VAL A 127 -11.63 -0.94 -1.09
CA VAL A 127 -12.07 -1.70 -2.28
C VAL A 127 -11.60 -0.96 -3.53
N SER A 128 -10.81 -1.63 -4.35
CA SER A 128 -10.21 -1.02 -5.54
C SER A 128 -11.27 -0.64 -6.57
N GLY A 129 -11.31 0.63 -6.94
CA GLY A 129 -12.29 1.18 -7.89
C GLY A 129 -13.57 1.74 -7.25
N GLU A 130 -13.86 1.41 -5.99
CA GLU A 130 -15.08 1.87 -5.30
C GLU A 130 -14.80 2.89 -4.20
N THR A 131 -13.59 2.89 -3.64
CA THR A 131 -13.26 3.75 -2.50
C THR A 131 -12.65 5.06 -2.96
N ASP A 132 -13.20 6.16 -2.51
CA ASP A 132 -12.61 7.49 -2.70
C ASP A 132 -11.30 7.60 -1.90
N LEU A 133 -10.21 7.84 -2.61
CA LEU A 133 -8.87 7.94 -2.02
C LEU A 133 -8.72 9.15 -1.11
N VAL A 134 -9.53 10.19 -1.29
CA VAL A 134 -9.56 11.37 -0.43
C VAL A 134 -10.00 10.96 0.98
N LEU A 135 -11.08 10.16 1.08
CA LEU A 135 -11.57 9.64 2.35
C LEU A 135 -10.53 8.76 3.06
N ILE A 136 -9.71 8.02 2.30
CA ILE A 136 -8.66 7.18 2.89
C ILE A 136 -7.55 8.03 3.51
N VAL A 137 -7.10 9.06 2.78
CA VAL A 137 -6.06 9.96 3.29
C VAL A 137 -6.55 10.72 4.51
N ASP A 138 -7.81 11.19 4.50
CA ASP A 138 -8.43 11.86 5.66
C ASP A 138 -8.49 10.92 6.87
N ARG A 139 -8.93 9.66 6.70
CA ARG A 139 -8.94 8.66 7.79
C ARG A 139 -7.55 8.30 8.28
N CYS A 140 -6.56 8.24 7.39
CA CYS A 140 -5.17 8.06 7.79
C CYS A 140 -4.70 9.25 8.64
N ALA A 141 -5.00 10.48 8.23
CA ALA A 141 -4.65 11.69 8.96
C ALA A 141 -5.29 11.73 10.36
N GLU A 142 -6.59 11.42 10.47
CA GLU A 142 -7.30 11.35 11.75
C GLU A 142 -6.69 10.32 12.72
N LYS A 143 -6.44 9.09 12.23
CA LYS A 143 -5.82 8.03 13.06
C LYS A 143 -4.39 8.35 13.50
N LEU A 144 -3.70 9.19 12.75
CA LEU A 144 -2.34 9.61 13.01
C LEU A 144 -2.27 10.88 13.87
N GLY A 145 -3.43 11.41 14.30
CA GLY A 145 -3.51 12.60 15.14
C GLY A 145 -3.18 13.93 14.45
N PHE A 146 -3.25 13.97 13.12
CA PHE A 146 -3.14 15.21 12.36
C PHE A 146 -4.46 15.97 12.42
N LYS A 147 -4.44 17.22 12.89
CA LYS A 147 -5.64 18.04 13.12
C LYS A 147 -6.21 18.66 11.85
N GLU A 148 -5.42 18.88 10.81
CA GLU A 148 -5.86 19.45 9.54
C GLU A 148 -5.11 18.86 8.37
N CYS A 149 -5.86 18.55 7.30
CA CYS A 149 -5.32 18.17 6.01
C CYS A 149 -5.54 19.35 5.05
N ASN A 150 -4.50 20.14 4.77
CA ASN A 150 -4.60 21.20 3.77
C ASN A 150 -4.63 20.59 2.37
N ARG A 151 -5.76 20.74 1.70
CA ARG A 151 -6.00 20.25 0.33
C ARG A 151 -5.58 21.31 -0.66
N TYR A 152 -4.61 21.01 -1.50
CA TYR A 152 -4.27 21.84 -2.66
C TYR A 152 -4.74 21.15 -3.92
N VAL A 153 -5.66 21.78 -4.66
CA VAL A 153 -6.04 21.35 -6.01
C VAL A 153 -5.10 22.01 -6.99
N GLY A 154 -4.14 21.25 -7.51
CA GLY A 154 -3.26 21.68 -8.59
C GLY A 154 -3.76 21.15 -9.93
N LYS A 155 -3.55 21.92 -11.01
CA LYS A 155 -3.79 21.44 -12.37
C LYS A 155 -2.45 21.06 -13.00
N ARG A 156 -2.32 19.81 -13.42
CA ARG A 156 -1.15 19.32 -14.17
C ARG A 156 -1.55 19.02 -15.59
N GLU A 157 -0.79 19.50 -16.55
CA GLU A 157 -0.99 19.20 -17.96
C GLU A 157 0.01 18.15 -18.42
N VAL A 158 -0.48 17.03 -18.96
CA VAL A 158 0.33 15.96 -19.51
C VAL A 158 -0.26 15.55 -20.86
N GLY A 159 0.53 15.70 -21.93
CA GLY A 159 0.09 15.33 -23.29
C GLY A 159 -1.12 16.12 -23.79
N GLY A 160 -1.25 17.40 -23.44
CA GLY A 160 -2.37 18.26 -23.83
C GLY A 160 -3.68 18.02 -23.09
N LYS A 161 -3.71 17.13 -22.09
CA LYS A 161 -4.86 16.90 -21.20
C LYS A 161 -4.59 17.46 -19.81
N LYS A 162 -5.56 18.19 -19.28
CA LYS A 162 -5.50 18.75 -17.91
C LYS A 162 -6.06 17.73 -16.93
N TYR A 163 -5.26 17.43 -15.91
CA TYR A 163 -5.64 16.55 -14.80
C TYR A 163 -5.67 17.36 -13.50
N ASP A 164 -6.73 17.22 -12.74
CA ASP A 164 -6.76 17.76 -11.37
C ASP A 164 -5.85 16.92 -10.48
N THR A 165 -4.81 17.54 -9.94
CA THR A 165 -3.88 16.89 -9.03
C THR A 165 -4.24 17.30 -7.61
N LEU A 166 -4.71 16.38 -6.79
CA LEU A 166 -4.89 16.61 -5.37
C LEU A 166 -3.54 16.42 -4.66
N THR A 167 -3.02 17.49 -4.11
CA THR A 167 -1.82 17.43 -3.26
C THR A 167 -2.24 17.67 -1.82
N PHE A 168 -1.87 16.75 -0.92
CA PHE A 168 -2.13 16.88 0.50
C PHE A 168 -0.86 17.33 1.21
N ARG A 169 -0.99 18.31 2.10
CA ARG A 169 0.05 18.68 3.04
C ARG A 169 -0.47 18.38 4.44
N LEU A 170 0.19 17.44 5.11
CA LEU A 170 -0.09 17.12 6.51
C LEU A 170 0.79 18.03 7.37
N GLU A 171 0.17 18.91 8.14
CA GLU A 171 0.85 19.69 9.17
C GLU A 171 0.66 18.98 10.53
N LYS A 172 1.78 18.84 11.26
CA LYS A 172 1.80 18.23 12.59
C LYS A 172 1.20 19.16 13.64
#